data_0458e1695c70a28dd63e61af49bc051d
#
_entry.id   0458e1695c70a28dd63e61af49bc051d
#
_cell.length_a   1.000
_cell.length_b   1.000
_cell.length_c   1.000
_cell.angle_alpha   90.00
_cell.angle_beta   90.00
_cell.angle_gamma   90.00
#
_symmetry.space_group_name_H-M   'P 1'
#
loop_
_entity.id
_entity.type
_entity.pdbx_description
1 polymer ?
#
loop_
_entity_poly.entity_id
_entity_poly.type
_entity_poly.pdbx_seq_one_letter_code
_entity_poly.pdbx_strand_id
1 'polypeptide(L)'
;MEEFNFSLLELEKNPKFLLEKNIQQVTISDAELSSDKNRFVKLIKLIENQVPQVHFTFYLSPSIIDKEIVENLSLIACTLQIEFLPEYLLEKRKFFSKKIRLLNDYGLVFGFNIDSVNFPTIKGFKNALDEAINFYPNHIYINNDNLSPSEKLSTQDIKKIHQLSFATEVFYSAGRAVPWFLAIIQPLKLRASQFFADFAEWQRCNNCSKEANFIPEKVSHQEIEKMQLLFLKFKYEEKHISSCFLPLKDLILLHGAFSRCVFEGEESTLELSYHPEDILSPEAMNLIKFTEEVCLENHSVKIFLTEYGPNYEIL
;
A
#
# COMPACT_ATOMS: atom_id res chain seq x y z
N MET A 1 -4.81 -2.56 21.81
CA MET A 1 -4.80 -3.99 21.44
C MET A 1 -3.83 -4.69 22.37
N GLU A 2 -4.24 -5.72 23.08
CA GLU A 2 -3.31 -6.53 23.85
C GLU A 2 -2.46 -7.35 22.88
N GLU A 3 -1.14 -7.19 22.92
CA GLU A 3 -0.22 -8.06 22.19
C GLU A 3 -0.17 -9.43 22.88
N PHE A 4 -0.77 -10.42 22.25
CA PHE A 4 -0.67 -11.80 22.72
C PHE A 4 0.62 -12.40 22.17
N ASN A 5 1.59 -12.63 23.03
CA ASN A 5 2.80 -13.40 22.71
C ASN A 5 2.50 -14.90 22.78
N PHE A 6 2.55 -15.58 21.66
CA PHE A 6 2.51 -17.05 21.57
C PHE A 6 3.56 -17.54 20.58
N SER A 7 4.01 -18.76 20.78
CA SER A 7 4.97 -19.38 19.88
C SER A 7 4.31 -19.96 18.63
N LEU A 8 5.05 -20.03 17.53
CA LEU A 8 4.61 -20.73 16.31
C LEU A 8 4.20 -22.18 16.59
N LEU A 9 4.91 -22.84 17.52
CA LEU A 9 4.60 -24.22 17.97
C LEU A 9 3.24 -24.34 18.65
N GLU A 10 2.80 -23.33 19.39
CA GLU A 10 1.46 -23.33 20.00
C GLU A 10 0.37 -23.19 18.93
N LEU A 11 0.59 -22.30 17.96
CA LEU A 11 -0.31 -22.12 16.82
C LEU A 11 -0.42 -23.42 16.00
N GLU A 12 0.70 -24.08 15.72
CA GLU A 12 0.72 -25.35 14.98
C GLU A 12 0.04 -26.52 15.71
N LYS A 13 0.04 -26.50 17.05
CA LYS A 13 -0.62 -27.53 17.84
C LYS A 13 -2.12 -27.36 17.95
N ASN A 14 -2.58 -26.14 18.18
CA ASN A 14 -4.01 -25.87 18.41
C ASN A 14 -4.36 -24.40 18.09
N PRO A 15 -4.56 -24.01 16.82
CA PRO A 15 -4.90 -22.62 16.48
C PRO A 15 -6.27 -22.19 17.03
N LYS A 16 -7.14 -23.10 17.45
CA LYS A 16 -8.48 -22.79 17.98
C LYS A 16 -8.46 -21.93 19.25
N PHE A 17 -7.31 -21.88 19.98
CA PHE A 17 -7.19 -20.98 21.12
C PHE A 17 -7.35 -19.50 20.73
N LEU A 18 -7.08 -19.15 19.45
CA LEU A 18 -7.32 -17.81 18.93
C LEU A 18 -8.79 -17.43 19.02
N LEU A 19 -9.68 -18.36 18.70
CA LEU A 19 -11.12 -18.16 18.79
C LEU A 19 -11.59 -18.08 20.25
N GLU A 20 -11.05 -18.96 21.10
CA GLU A 20 -11.36 -18.98 22.54
C GLU A 20 -10.97 -17.66 23.22
N LYS A 21 -9.89 -17.01 22.73
CA LYS A 21 -9.43 -15.70 23.21
C LYS A 21 -9.99 -14.51 22.42
N ASN A 22 -10.88 -14.75 21.46
CA ASN A 22 -11.46 -13.72 20.57
C ASN A 22 -10.41 -12.89 19.81
N ILE A 23 -9.31 -13.56 19.38
CA ILE A 23 -8.23 -12.95 18.60
C ILE A 23 -8.63 -12.97 17.12
N GLN A 24 -8.74 -11.80 16.51
CA GLN A 24 -9.16 -11.64 15.11
C GLN A 24 -7.98 -11.42 14.16
N GLN A 25 -6.83 -10.98 14.67
CA GLN A 25 -5.64 -10.68 13.87
C GLN A 25 -4.39 -11.24 14.53
N VAL A 26 -3.52 -11.84 13.72
CA VAL A 26 -2.27 -12.47 14.17
C VAL A 26 -1.14 -12.08 13.23
N THR A 27 -0.02 -11.59 13.79
CA THR A 27 1.20 -11.33 13.04
C THR A 27 2.24 -12.39 13.34
N ILE A 28 2.81 -12.98 12.28
CA ILE A 28 3.84 -14.00 12.37
C ILE A 28 5.11 -13.51 11.67
N SER A 29 6.16 -13.26 12.44
CA SER A 29 7.45 -12.76 11.98
C SER A 29 8.59 -13.78 12.13
N ASP A 30 8.26 -15.08 12.16
CA ASP A 30 9.23 -16.16 12.36
C ASP A 30 10.01 -16.46 11.07
N ALA A 31 11.33 -16.26 11.10
CA ALA A 31 12.21 -16.53 9.97
C ALA A 31 12.22 -18.03 9.56
N GLU A 32 11.89 -18.95 10.48
CA GLU A 32 11.82 -20.37 10.18
C GLU A 32 10.72 -20.70 9.17
N LEU A 33 9.62 -19.93 9.11
CA LEU A 33 8.57 -20.10 8.11
C LEU A 33 9.09 -19.98 6.70
N SER A 34 9.99 -19.03 6.46
CA SER A 34 10.61 -18.81 5.15
C SER A 34 11.65 -19.87 4.77
N SER A 35 12.09 -20.70 5.71
CA SER A 35 13.11 -21.74 5.50
C SER A 35 12.52 -23.13 5.27
N ASP A 36 11.30 -23.42 5.75
CA ASP A 36 10.62 -24.72 5.60
C ASP A 36 9.25 -24.58 4.91
N LYS A 37 9.27 -24.70 3.59
CA LYS A 37 8.07 -24.63 2.76
C LYS A 37 6.99 -25.66 3.17
N ASN A 38 7.37 -26.89 3.50
CA ASN A 38 6.41 -27.94 3.83
C ASN A 38 5.71 -27.62 5.16
N ARG A 39 6.45 -27.09 6.13
CA ARG A 39 5.91 -26.61 7.40
C ARG A 39 4.93 -25.45 7.17
N PHE A 40 5.29 -24.50 6.32
CA PHE A 40 4.43 -23.36 6.03
C PHE A 40 3.13 -23.78 5.34
N VAL A 41 3.18 -24.65 4.31
CA VAL A 41 1.96 -25.19 3.68
C VAL A 41 1.06 -25.92 4.68
N LYS A 42 1.63 -26.72 5.60
CA LYS A 42 0.85 -27.37 6.65
C LYS A 42 0.17 -26.36 7.58
N LEU A 43 0.88 -25.29 7.95
CA LEU A 43 0.32 -24.23 8.79
C LEU A 43 -0.84 -23.53 8.08
N ILE A 44 -0.71 -23.17 6.79
CA ILE A 44 -1.78 -22.53 6.03
C ILE A 44 -3.03 -23.42 5.99
N LYS A 45 -2.87 -24.71 5.70
CA LYS A 45 -3.99 -25.67 5.70
C LYS A 45 -4.64 -25.83 7.07
N LEU A 46 -3.86 -25.74 8.12
CA LEU A 46 -4.37 -25.79 9.49
C LEU A 46 -5.21 -24.54 9.81
N ILE A 47 -4.74 -23.36 9.40
CA ILE A 47 -5.46 -22.08 9.52
C ILE A 47 -6.77 -22.14 8.74
N GLU A 48 -6.72 -22.53 7.47
CA GLU A 48 -7.90 -22.67 6.60
C GLU A 48 -8.99 -23.52 7.23
N ASN A 49 -8.61 -24.68 7.80
CA ASN A 49 -9.56 -25.63 8.35
C ASN A 49 -10.06 -25.28 9.74
N GLN A 50 -9.30 -24.56 10.57
CA GLN A 50 -9.64 -24.40 11.99
C GLN A 50 -9.99 -22.97 12.40
N VAL A 51 -9.42 -21.96 11.73
CA VAL A 51 -9.57 -20.54 12.09
C VAL A 51 -9.67 -19.60 10.86
N PRO A 52 -10.52 -19.92 9.85
CA PRO A 52 -10.59 -19.19 8.59
C PRO A 52 -11.02 -17.72 8.75
N GLN A 53 -11.66 -17.36 9.87
CA GLN A 53 -12.10 -16.01 10.18
C GLN A 53 -11.00 -15.11 10.79
N VAL A 54 -9.84 -15.68 11.14
CA VAL A 54 -8.71 -14.93 11.69
C VAL A 54 -7.85 -14.41 10.55
N HIS A 55 -7.51 -13.11 10.58
CA HIS A 55 -6.62 -12.52 9.61
C HIS A 55 -5.15 -12.70 10.02
N PHE A 56 -4.32 -13.18 9.10
CA PHE A 56 -2.89 -13.41 9.37
C PHE A 56 -2.00 -12.44 8.58
N THR A 57 -1.03 -11.82 9.26
CA THR A 57 0.06 -11.10 8.61
C THR A 57 1.33 -11.92 8.69
N PHE A 58 1.87 -12.35 7.53
CA PHE A 58 3.09 -13.13 7.47
C PHE A 58 4.27 -12.29 6.98
N TYR A 59 5.36 -12.28 7.73
CA TYR A 59 6.64 -11.73 7.28
C TYR A 59 7.41 -12.81 6.54
N LEU A 60 7.62 -12.63 5.24
CA LEU A 60 8.19 -13.65 4.37
C LEU A 60 9.40 -13.16 3.57
N SER A 61 10.37 -14.05 3.42
CA SER A 61 11.40 -13.88 2.39
C SER A 61 10.82 -14.20 1.00
N PRO A 62 11.16 -13.44 -0.05
CA PRO A 62 10.74 -13.75 -1.41
C PRO A 62 11.13 -15.15 -1.91
N SER A 63 12.12 -15.78 -1.27
CA SER A 63 12.62 -17.12 -1.64
C SER A 63 11.54 -18.20 -1.55
N ILE A 64 10.64 -18.12 -0.54
CA ILE A 64 9.59 -19.13 -0.32
C ILE A 64 8.41 -18.99 -1.29
N ILE A 65 8.23 -17.80 -1.88
CA ILE A 65 7.08 -17.50 -2.75
C ILE A 65 7.18 -18.30 -4.04
N ASP A 66 6.26 -19.23 -4.25
CA ASP A 66 6.07 -19.96 -5.51
C ASP A 66 4.57 -20.24 -5.71
N LYS A 67 4.23 -20.90 -6.81
CA LYS A 67 2.84 -21.15 -7.17
C LYS A 67 2.07 -21.90 -6.10
N GLU A 68 2.67 -22.96 -5.51
CA GLU A 68 2.01 -23.75 -4.47
C GLU A 68 1.73 -22.93 -3.20
N ILE A 69 2.70 -22.11 -2.77
CA ILE A 69 2.52 -21.23 -1.61
C ILE A 69 1.41 -20.21 -1.87
N VAL A 70 1.41 -19.59 -3.04
CA VAL A 70 0.43 -18.56 -3.40
C VAL A 70 -0.97 -19.14 -3.51
N GLU A 71 -1.12 -20.33 -4.11
CA GLU A 71 -2.39 -21.07 -4.17
C GLU A 71 -2.94 -21.39 -2.78
N ASN A 72 -2.09 -21.81 -1.85
CA ASN A 72 -2.54 -22.07 -0.47
C ASN A 72 -2.87 -20.76 0.27
N LEU A 73 -2.06 -19.71 0.13
CA LEU A 73 -2.32 -18.40 0.77
C LEU A 73 -3.63 -17.77 0.30
N SER A 74 -4.04 -17.97 -0.96
CA SER A 74 -5.30 -17.45 -1.48
C SER A 74 -6.56 -18.09 -0.85
N LEU A 75 -6.40 -19.15 -0.06
CA LEU A 75 -7.50 -19.82 0.65
C LEU A 75 -7.78 -19.24 2.04
N ILE A 76 -6.93 -18.34 2.54
CA ILE A 76 -7.04 -17.77 3.89
C ILE A 76 -7.02 -16.23 3.85
N ALA A 77 -7.59 -15.61 4.87
CA ALA A 77 -7.51 -14.17 5.06
C ALA A 77 -6.09 -13.79 5.51
N CYS A 78 -5.27 -13.25 4.60
CA CYS A 78 -3.89 -12.89 4.95
C CYS A 78 -3.38 -11.63 4.24
N THR A 79 -2.36 -11.04 4.86
CA THR A 79 -1.51 -9.98 4.30
C THR A 79 -0.06 -10.46 4.36
N LEU A 80 0.71 -10.20 3.31
CA LEU A 80 2.11 -10.57 3.25
C LEU A 80 2.99 -9.35 3.45
N GLN A 81 3.98 -9.45 4.33
CA GLN A 81 5.00 -8.45 4.57
C GLN A 81 6.32 -8.99 4.03
N ILE A 82 6.79 -8.41 2.91
CA ILE A 82 7.93 -8.94 2.16
C ILE A 82 9.12 -8.03 2.36
N GLU A 83 10.25 -8.61 2.74
CA GLU A 83 11.51 -7.89 2.85
C GLU A 83 11.99 -7.40 1.49
N PHE A 84 12.32 -6.10 1.40
CA PHE A 84 12.81 -5.47 0.17
C PHE A 84 14.30 -5.11 0.33
N LEU A 85 15.18 -5.89 -0.29
CA LEU A 85 16.63 -5.78 -0.18
C LEU A 85 17.29 -5.12 -1.41
N PRO A 86 18.48 -4.50 -1.24
CA PRO A 86 19.24 -3.89 -2.35
C PRO A 86 19.51 -4.84 -3.53
N GLU A 87 19.72 -6.12 -3.26
CA GLU A 87 19.97 -7.13 -4.30
C GLU A 87 18.82 -7.33 -5.28
N TYR A 88 17.57 -7.00 -4.84
CA TYR A 88 16.39 -7.08 -5.71
C TYR A 88 16.31 -5.92 -6.71
N LEU A 89 17.15 -4.90 -6.55
CA LEU A 89 17.30 -3.81 -7.52
C LEU A 89 18.27 -4.18 -8.68
N LEU A 90 19.17 -5.12 -8.46
CA LEU A 90 20.29 -5.44 -9.35
C LEU A 90 20.30 -6.91 -9.76
N GLU A 91 21.05 -7.72 -9.03
CA GLU A 91 21.36 -9.10 -9.42
C GLU A 91 20.13 -10.02 -9.41
N LYS A 92 19.25 -9.85 -8.44
CA LYS A 92 18.05 -10.69 -8.25
C LYS A 92 16.76 -10.02 -8.75
N ARG A 93 16.82 -8.92 -9.52
CA ARG A 93 15.64 -8.19 -9.98
C ARG A 93 14.64 -9.08 -10.73
N LYS A 94 15.10 -9.89 -11.68
CA LYS A 94 14.23 -10.80 -12.45
C LYS A 94 13.57 -11.87 -11.57
N PHE A 95 14.32 -12.39 -10.61
CA PHE A 95 13.81 -13.35 -9.64
C PHE A 95 12.71 -12.72 -8.79
N PHE A 96 13.00 -11.57 -8.19
CA PHE A 96 12.07 -10.83 -7.34
C PHE A 96 10.79 -10.44 -8.11
N SER A 97 10.92 -9.84 -9.29
CA SER A 97 9.78 -9.44 -10.14
C SER A 97 8.83 -10.59 -10.46
N LYS A 98 9.36 -11.80 -10.72
CA LYS A 98 8.52 -12.98 -10.96
C LYS A 98 7.71 -13.39 -9.71
N LYS A 99 8.32 -13.29 -8.53
CA LYS A 99 7.66 -13.63 -7.26
C LYS A 99 6.54 -12.65 -6.94
N ILE A 100 6.82 -11.35 -7.07
CA ILE A 100 5.82 -10.31 -6.80
C ILE A 100 4.68 -10.34 -7.83
N ARG A 101 5.00 -10.56 -9.12
CA ARG A 101 3.96 -10.73 -10.15
C ARG A 101 3.00 -11.86 -9.79
N LEU A 102 3.51 -12.98 -9.28
CA LEU A 102 2.69 -14.11 -8.88
C LEU A 102 1.70 -13.72 -7.77
N LEU A 103 2.09 -12.89 -6.81
CA LEU A 103 1.19 -12.37 -5.78
C LEU A 103 0.07 -11.51 -6.38
N ASN A 104 0.42 -10.61 -7.30
CA ASN A 104 -0.55 -9.77 -8.01
C ASN A 104 -1.52 -10.62 -8.86
N ASP A 105 -1.01 -11.61 -9.58
CA ASP A 105 -1.82 -12.50 -10.44
C ASP A 105 -2.87 -13.29 -9.61
N TYR A 106 -2.62 -13.54 -8.33
CA TYR A 106 -3.54 -14.22 -7.40
C TYR A 106 -4.31 -13.25 -6.50
N GLY A 107 -4.15 -11.94 -6.67
CA GLY A 107 -4.86 -10.92 -5.89
C GLY A 107 -4.50 -10.90 -4.40
N LEU A 108 -3.33 -11.41 -4.02
CA LEU A 108 -2.88 -11.41 -2.63
C LEU A 108 -2.47 -10.01 -2.17
N VAL A 109 -2.95 -9.62 -1.00
CA VAL A 109 -2.55 -8.37 -0.36
C VAL A 109 -1.12 -8.50 0.17
N PHE A 110 -0.22 -7.60 -0.27
CA PHE A 110 1.16 -7.59 0.21
C PHE A 110 1.70 -6.18 0.38
N GLY A 111 2.67 -6.04 1.25
CA GLY A 111 3.46 -4.84 1.45
C GLY A 111 4.95 -5.13 1.45
N PHE A 112 5.75 -4.06 1.39
CA PHE A 112 7.20 -4.17 1.49
C PHE A 112 7.70 -3.61 2.82
N ASN A 113 8.66 -4.35 3.41
CA ASN A 113 9.52 -3.88 4.49
C ASN A 113 10.83 -3.39 3.88
N ILE A 114 11.08 -2.09 3.98
CA ILE A 114 12.31 -1.45 3.56
C ILE A 114 13.07 -1.04 4.84
N ASP A 115 14.15 -1.74 5.16
CA ASP A 115 15.02 -1.28 6.22
C ASP A 115 16.06 -0.33 5.63
N SER A 116 16.00 0.94 6.03
CA SER A 116 16.83 2.02 5.46
C SER A 116 18.32 1.82 5.70
N VAL A 117 18.74 1.06 6.74
CA VAL A 117 20.15 0.73 6.99
C VAL A 117 20.77 -0.12 5.87
N ASN A 118 19.96 -0.87 5.12
CA ASN A 118 20.44 -1.66 4.00
C ASN A 118 20.83 -0.80 2.78
N PHE A 119 20.50 0.50 2.79
CA PHE A 119 20.77 1.43 1.69
C PHE A 119 21.77 2.50 2.14
N PRO A 120 23.08 2.31 1.94
CA PRO A 120 24.13 3.15 2.52
C PRO A 120 24.18 4.58 1.96
N THR A 121 23.32 4.93 0.97
CA THR A 121 23.21 6.28 0.40
C THR A 121 21.76 6.66 0.21
N ILE A 122 21.47 7.96 0.32
CA ILE A 122 20.11 8.48 0.00
C ILE A 122 19.69 8.18 -1.45
N LYS A 123 20.62 8.13 -2.39
CA LYS A 123 20.35 7.75 -3.78
C LYS A 123 19.91 6.29 -3.88
N GLY A 124 20.60 5.40 -3.17
CA GLY A 124 20.23 3.98 -3.10
C GLY A 124 18.84 3.79 -2.50
N PHE A 125 18.54 4.47 -1.39
CA PHE A 125 17.22 4.45 -0.75
C PHE A 125 16.12 4.97 -1.68
N LYS A 126 16.33 6.12 -2.36
CA LYS A 126 15.38 6.66 -3.33
C LYS A 126 15.11 5.70 -4.49
N ASN A 127 16.14 5.06 -5.03
CA ASN A 127 15.97 4.07 -6.08
C ASN A 127 15.18 2.84 -5.58
N ALA A 128 15.38 2.43 -4.33
CA ALA A 128 14.61 1.34 -3.72
C ALA A 128 13.12 1.70 -3.63
N LEU A 129 12.80 2.90 -3.17
CA LEU A 129 11.43 3.39 -3.08
C LEU A 129 10.77 3.50 -4.48
N ASP A 130 11.49 4.05 -5.47
CA ASP A 130 11.03 4.14 -6.85
C ASP A 130 10.70 2.76 -7.44
N GLU A 131 11.53 1.77 -7.20
CA GLU A 131 11.32 0.41 -7.71
C GLU A 131 10.22 -0.32 -6.93
N ALA A 132 10.16 -0.15 -5.61
CA ALA A 132 9.14 -0.78 -4.77
C ALA A 132 7.72 -0.39 -5.23
N ILE A 133 7.48 0.87 -5.50
CA ILE A 133 6.19 1.39 -5.98
C ILE A 133 5.74 0.73 -7.29
N ASN A 134 6.66 0.43 -8.20
CA ASN A 134 6.35 -0.20 -9.50
C ASN A 134 5.81 -1.64 -9.38
N PHE A 135 5.91 -2.24 -8.21
CA PHE A 135 5.34 -3.57 -7.94
C PHE A 135 3.92 -3.54 -7.39
N TYR A 136 3.33 -2.35 -7.22
CA TYR A 136 1.97 -2.16 -6.69
C TYR A 136 1.74 -2.77 -5.29
N PRO A 137 2.65 -2.57 -4.31
CA PRO A 137 2.41 -3.05 -2.95
C PRO A 137 1.23 -2.29 -2.33
N ASN A 138 0.39 -2.96 -1.56
CA ASN A 138 -0.72 -2.31 -0.86
C ASN A 138 -0.24 -1.31 0.20
N HIS A 139 0.95 -1.55 0.77
CA HIS A 139 1.60 -0.64 1.72
C HIS A 139 3.12 -0.79 1.68
N ILE A 140 3.82 0.25 2.13
CA ILE A 140 5.27 0.24 2.28
C ILE A 140 5.59 0.68 3.71
N TYR A 141 6.20 -0.22 4.47
CA TYR A 141 6.75 0.07 5.78
C TYR A 141 8.24 0.34 5.66
N ILE A 142 8.71 1.49 6.18
CA ILE A 142 10.12 1.89 6.13
C ILE A 142 10.64 1.99 7.56
N ASN A 143 11.51 1.05 7.92
CA ASN A 143 12.20 1.07 9.21
C ASN A 143 13.41 2.01 9.15
N ASN A 144 13.47 2.96 10.09
CA ASN A 144 14.56 3.94 10.22
C ASN A 144 15.23 3.91 11.60
N ASP A 145 14.89 2.95 12.47
CA ASP A 145 15.26 2.98 13.90
C ASP A 145 16.76 2.97 14.15
N ASN A 146 17.53 2.26 13.30
CA ASN A 146 18.97 2.10 13.45
C ASN A 146 19.80 2.96 12.48
N LEU A 147 19.17 3.95 11.82
CA LEU A 147 19.84 4.78 10.84
C LEU A 147 20.78 5.78 11.53
N SER A 148 22.07 5.73 11.22
CA SER A 148 23.10 6.59 11.81
C SER A 148 24.01 7.20 10.74
N PRO A 149 24.62 8.38 10.99
CA PRO A 149 25.54 8.99 10.06
C PRO A 149 26.75 8.10 9.74
N SER A 150 27.18 8.13 8.48
CA SER A 150 28.34 7.40 7.97
C SER A 150 29.09 8.24 6.93
N GLU A 151 30.20 7.74 6.41
CA GLU A 151 30.94 8.41 5.32
C GLU A 151 30.07 8.66 4.06
N LYS A 152 29.06 7.84 3.83
CA LYS A 152 28.19 7.90 2.63
C LYS A 152 26.79 8.44 2.90
N LEU A 153 26.45 8.68 4.16
CA LEU A 153 25.14 9.13 4.61
C LEU A 153 25.26 10.22 5.68
N SER A 154 25.03 11.45 5.29
CA SER A 154 25.10 12.60 6.20
C SER A 154 23.87 12.68 7.12
N THR A 155 23.97 13.42 8.22
CA THR A 155 22.82 13.72 9.10
C THR A 155 21.66 14.37 8.33
N GLN A 156 21.97 15.20 7.31
CA GLN A 156 20.94 15.81 6.46
C GLN A 156 20.25 14.78 5.55
N ASP A 157 20.99 13.78 5.05
CA ASP A 157 20.41 12.70 4.26
C ASP A 157 19.50 11.81 5.12
N ILE A 158 19.89 11.54 6.36
CA ILE A 158 19.06 10.81 7.32
C ILE A 158 17.73 11.56 7.55
N LYS A 159 17.81 12.88 7.79
CA LYS A 159 16.59 13.70 7.93
C LYS A 159 15.69 13.59 6.71
N LYS A 160 16.27 13.62 5.49
CA LYS A 160 15.50 13.46 4.24
C LYS A 160 14.87 12.06 4.12
N ILE A 161 15.58 11.00 4.56
CA ILE A 161 15.04 9.63 4.57
C ILE A 161 13.83 9.58 5.51
N HIS A 162 13.91 10.12 6.72
CA HIS A 162 12.77 10.19 7.64
C HIS A 162 11.59 10.94 7.06
N GLN A 163 11.83 12.06 6.38
CA GLN A 163 10.78 12.84 5.72
C GLN A 163 10.13 12.07 4.57
N LEU A 164 10.93 11.40 3.73
CA LEU A 164 10.43 10.54 2.65
C LEU A 164 9.61 9.37 3.18
N SER A 165 10.09 8.72 4.24
CA SER A 165 9.40 7.59 4.89
C SER A 165 8.03 8.02 5.40
N PHE A 166 7.98 9.14 6.11
CA PHE A 166 6.72 9.69 6.63
C PHE A 166 5.77 10.11 5.51
N ALA A 167 6.28 10.76 4.46
CA ALA A 167 5.49 11.15 3.30
C ALA A 167 4.90 9.93 2.56
N THR A 168 5.70 8.86 2.43
CA THR A 168 5.24 7.60 1.83
C THR A 168 4.17 6.94 2.69
N GLU A 169 4.35 6.89 4.00
CA GLU A 169 3.38 6.39 4.97
C GLU A 169 2.03 7.11 4.81
N VAL A 170 2.04 8.45 4.92
CA VAL A 170 0.81 9.26 4.89
C VAL A 170 0.13 9.18 3.52
N PHE A 171 0.88 9.42 2.44
CA PHE A 171 0.28 9.55 1.11
C PHE A 171 -0.11 8.20 0.50
N TYR A 172 0.79 7.21 0.60
CA TYR A 172 0.63 5.94 -0.11
C TYR A 172 -0.04 4.87 0.74
N SER A 173 0.49 4.58 1.93
CA SER A 173 -0.01 3.48 2.77
C SER A 173 -1.30 3.87 3.48
N ALA A 174 -1.30 4.91 4.33
CA ALA A 174 -2.48 5.39 5.03
C ALA A 174 -3.50 6.01 4.07
N GLY A 175 -3.02 6.66 3.00
CA GLY A 175 -3.84 7.23 1.92
C GLY A 175 -4.38 6.19 0.92
N ARG A 176 -4.07 4.90 1.09
CA ARG A 176 -4.57 3.77 0.28
C ARG A 176 -4.43 4.02 -1.23
N ALA A 177 -3.27 4.54 -1.64
CA ALA A 177 -3.07 5.06 -2.99
C ALA A 177 -2.73 4.01 -4.05
N VAL A 178 -2.54 2.73 -3.67
CA VAL A 178 -2.09 1.67 -4.58
C VAL A 178 -2.89 1.59 -5.90
N PRO A 179 -4.23 1.71 -5.93
CA PRO A 179 -4.97 1.50 -7.17
C PRO A 179 -4.79 2.62 -8.19
N TRP A 180 -4.35 3.79 -7.79
CA TRP A 180 -4.30 4.98 -8.64
C TRP A 180 -2.97 5.74 -8.63
N PHE A 181 -2.03 5.42 -7.75
CA PHE A 181 -0.79 6.21 -7.58
C PHE A 181 0.02 6.35 -8.87
N LEU A 182 0.20 5.28 -9.63
CA LEU A 182 0.98 5.35 -10.87
C LEU A 182 0.27 6.16 -11.96
N ALA A 183 -1.06 6.16 -11.99
CA ALA A 183 -1.83 7.00 -12.90
C ALA A 183 -1.58 8.49 -12.65
N ILE A 184 -1.50 8.90 -11.38
CA ILE A 184 -1.35 10.31 -11.02
C ILE A 184 0.07 10.84 -11.17
N ILE A 185 1.12 10.02 -11.02
CA ILE A 185 2.51 10.49 -11.18
C ILE A 185 2.95 10.51 -12.65
N GLN A 186 2.31 9.75 -13.52
CA GLN A 186 2.65 9.69 -14.95
C GLN A 186 2.58 11.06 -15.63
N PRO A 187 1.48 11.86 -15.54
CA PRO A 187 1.40 13.18 -16.14
C PRO A 187 2.42 14.16 -15.57
N LEU A 188 2.78 13.99 -14.29
CA LEU A 188 3.78 14.83 -13.62
C LEU A 188 5.19 14.54 -14.09
N LYS A 189 5.45 13.39 -14.72
CA LYS A 189 6.78 12.91 -15.16
C LYS A 189 7.80 12.91 -14.01
N LEU A 190 7.35 12.58 -12.82
CA LEU A 190 8.16 12.46 -11.61
C LEU A 190 8.44 10.99 -11.29
N ARG A 191 9.57 10.75 -10.58
CA ARG A 191 9.78 9.49 -9.86
C ARG A 191 9.00 9.53 -8.55
N ALA A 192 8.61 8.38 -8.02
CA ALA A 192 7.89 8.28 -6.75
C ALA A 192 8.65 8.96 -5.60
N SER A 193 9.97 8.73 -5.50
CA SER A 193 10.81 9.35 -4.47
C SER A 193 10.87 10.89 -4.56
N GLN A 194 10.78 11.46 -5.76
CA GLN A 194 10.70 12.90 -5.94
C GLN A 194 9.31 13.42 -5.57
N PHE A 195 8.27 12.73 -5.98
CA PHE A 195 6.90 13.06 -5.61
C PHE A 195 6.71 13.08 -4.09
N PHE A 196 7.20 12.06 -3.37
CA PHE A 196 7.14 12.05 -1.91
C PHE A 196 8.02 13.12 -1.25
N ALA A 197 9.15 13.50 -1.88
CA ALA A 197 9.96 14.63 -1.39
C ALA A 197 9.19 15.94 -1.50
N ASP A 198 8.50 16.17 -2.63
CA ASP A 198 7.66 17.33 -2.83
C ASP A 198 6.47 17.36 -1.86
N PHE A 199 5.86 16.19 -1.61
CA PHE A 199 4.77 16.05 -0.64
C PHE A 199 5.24 16.30 0.80
N ALA A 200 6.42 15.80 1.19
CA ALA A 200 7.01 16.07 2.50
C ALA A 200 7.23 17.58 2.74
N GLU A 201 7.70 18.30 1.72
CA GLU A 201 7.86 19.76 1.82
C GLU A 201 6.50 20.48 1.91
N TRP A 202 5.51 20.03 1.12
CA TRP A 202 4.15 20.55 1.20
C TRP A 202 3.53 20.28 2.58
N GLN A 203 3.71 19.09 3.16
CA GLN A 203 3.26 18.75 4.51
C GLN A 203 3.86 19.70 5.56
N ARG A 204 5.16 19.99 5.44
CA ARG A 204 5.85 20.93 6.34
C ARG A 204 5.26 22.33 6.27
N CYS A 205 4.95 22.81 5.06
CA CYS A 205 4.36 24.14 4.85
C CYS A 205 2.89 24.21 5.33
N ASN A 206 2.18 23.08 5.42
CA ASN A 206 0.77 23.00 5.81
C ASN A 206 0.55 22.41 7.22
N ASN A 207 1.57 22.33 8.06
CA ASN A 207 1.53 21.85 9.44
C ASN A 207 0.98 20.41 9.59
N CYS A 208 1.21 19.57 8.60
CA CYS A 208 0.82 18.15 8.62
C CYS A 208 2.01 17.19 8.47
N SER A 209 3.20 17.65 8.91
CA SER A 209 4.43 16.85 8.97
C SER A 209 4.58 16.16 10.34
N LYS A 210 5.53 15.23 10.43
CA LYS A 210 5.89 14.58 11.69
C LYS A 210 6.37 15.59 12.74
N GLU A 211 7.10 16.62 12.32
CA GLU A 211 7.57 17.70 13.21
C GLU A 211 6.43 18.54 13.77
N ALA A 212 5.29 18.59 13.05
CA ALA A 212 4.05 19.22 13.51
C ALA A 212 3.16 18.28 14.35
N ASN A 213 3.69 17.12 14.76
CA ASN A 213 2.97 16.07 15.50
C ASN A 213 1.73 15.51 14.74
N PHE A 214 1.76 15.50 13.42
CA PHE A 214 0.75 14.79 12.65
C PHE A 214 0.91 13.28 12.84
N ILE A 215 -0.18 12.61 13.22
CA ILE A 215 -0.20 11.16 13.52
C ILE A 215 -1.22 10.53 12.57
N PRO A 216 -0.76 9.83 11.50
CA PRO A 216 -1.65 9.29 10.47
C PRO A 216 -2.75 8.35 11.02
N GLU A 217 -2.41 7.55 12.05
CA GLU A 217 -3.32 6.57 12.65
C GLU A 217 -4.47 7.22 13.45
N LYS A 218 -4.37 8.52 13.74
CA LYS A 218 -5.41 9.29 14.46
C LYS A 218 -6.29 10.13 13.54
N VAL A 219 -6.01 10.09 12.25
CA VAL A 219 -6.70 10.88 11.24
C VAL A 219 -7.58 9.95 10.40
N SER A 220 -8.79 10.37 10.06
CA SER A 220 -9.65 9.58 9.18
C SER A 220 -9.08 9.48 7.77
N HIS A 221 -9.41 8.40 7.06
CA HIS A 221 -9.01 8.27 5.65
C HIS A 221 -9.54 9.44 4.80
N GLN A 222 -10.74 9.95 5.08
CA GLN A 222 -11.30 11.12 4.38
C GLN A 222 -10.45 12.39 4.55
N GLU A 223 -9.83 12.59 5.71
CA GLU A 223 -8.94 13.74 5.94
C GLU A 223 -7.61 13.58 5.18
N ILE A 224 -7.08 12.35 5.11
CA ILE A 224 -5.91 12.04 4.29
C ILE A 224 -6.23 12.22 2.80
N GLU A 225 -7.38 11.75 2.33
CA GLU A 225 -7.87 11.93 0.95
C GLU A 225 -7.97 13.41 0.56
N LYS A 226 -8.52 14.25 1.46
CA LYS A 226 -8.54 15.71 1.26
C LYS A 226 -7.14 16.28 1.13
N MET A 227 -6.21 15.83 1.96
CA MET A 227 -4.80 16.25 1.91
C MET A 227 -4.15 15.85 0.60
N GLN A 228 -4.38 14.62 0.12
CA GLN A 228 -3.92 14.14 -1.18
C GLN A 228 -4.44 15.01 -2.32
N LEU A 229 -5.75 15.29 -2.34
CA LEU A 229 -6.37 16.13 -3.37
C LEU A 229 -5.85 17.57 -3.37
N LEU A 230 -5.65 18.19 -2.20
CA LEU A 230 -5.08 19.54 -2.09
C LEU A 230 -3.64 19.60 -2.63
N PHE A 231 -2.81 18.64 -2.25
CA PHE A 231 -1.44 18.56 -2.78
C PHE A 231 -1.42 18.32 -4.28
N LEU A 232 -2.22 17.38 -4.77
CA LEU A 232 -2.28 17.07 -6.21
C LEU A 232 -2.80 18.24 -7.03
N LYS A 233 -3.82 18.96 -6.55
CA LYS A 233 -4.29 20.17 -7.19
C LYS A 233 -3.16 21.18 -7.35
N PHE A 234 -2.43 21.46 -6.27
CA PHE A 234 -1.26 22.32 -6.28
C PHE A 234 -0.20 21.85 -7.31
N LYS A 235 0.13 20.56 -7.32
CA LYS A 235 1.15 20.01 -8.26
C LYS A 235 0.70 20.05 -9.71
N TYR A 236 -0.56 19.80 -10.01
CA TYR A 236 -1.09 19.83 -11.37
C TYR A 236 -1.20 21.26 -11.90
N GLU A 237 -1.51 22.22 -11.04
CA GLU A 237 -1.46 23.66 -11.37
C GLU A 237 -0.01 24.11 -11.65
N GLU A 238 0.95 23.73 -10.78
CA GLU A 238 2.38 24.02 -10.97
C GLU A 238 2.93 23.49 -12.32
N LYS A 239 2.44 22.32 -12.75
CA LYS A 239 2.84 21.68 -14.01
C LYS A 239 2.02 22.08 -15.22
N HIS A 240 1.06 22.99 -15.07
CA HIS A 240 0.15 23.43 -16.14
C HIS A 240 -0.64 22.30 -16.81
N ILE A 241 -1.05 21.29 -16.04
CA ILE A 241 -1.87 20.15 -16.47
C ILE A 241 -3.18 20.04 -15.69
N SER A 242 -3.74 21.18 -15.31
CA SER A 242 -4.98 21.26 -14.49
C SER A 242 -6.19 20.59 -15.17
N SER A 243 -6.19 20.42 -16.49
CA SER A 243 -7.24 19.69 -17.21
C SER A 243 -7.37 18.22 -16.75
N CYS A 244 -6.27 17.60 -16.33
CA CYS A 244 -6.27 16.23 -15.82
C CYS A 244 -6.73 16.11 -14.35
N PHE A 245 -7.04 17.23 -13.68
CA PHE A 245 -7.40 17.19 -12.26
C PHE A 245 -8.80 16.61 -12.01
N LEU A 246 -9.77 16.81 -12.91
CA LEU A 246 -11.12 16.25 -12.73
C LEU A 246 -11.13 14.73 -12.74
N PRO A 247 -10.60 14.03 -13.77
CA PRO A 247 -10.57 12.57 -13.74
C PRO A 247 -9.70 12.02 -12.61
N LEU A 248 -8.60 12.70 -12.26
CA LEU A 248 -7.79 12.36 -11.09
C LEU A 248 -8.60 12.41 -9.79
N LYS A 249 -9.34 13.49 -9.58
CA LYS A 249 -10.20 13.66 -8.39
C LYS A 249 -11.21 12.52 -8.31
N ASP A 250 -11.92 12.25 -9.39
CA ASP A 250 -12.95 11.21 -9.42
C ASP A 250 -12.35 9.82 -9.17
N LEU A 251 -11.18 9.52 -9.73
CA LEU A 251 -10.43 8.29 -9.50
C LEU A 251 -10.09 8.10 -8.01
N ILE A 252 -9.59 9.14 -7.35
CA ILE A 252 -9.25 9.09 -5.93
C ILE A 252 -10.51 8.93 -5.06
N LEU A 253 -11.55 9.74 -5.31
CA LEU A 253 -12.80 9.69 -4.53
C LEU A 253 -13.48 8.34 -4.63
N LEU A 254 -13.58 7.76 -5.84
CA LEU A 254 -14.25 6.48 -6.05
C LEU A 254 -13.50 5.32 -5.37
N HIS A 255 -12.18 5.22 -5.58
CA HIS A 255 -11.37 4.21 -4.91
C HIS A 255 -11.31 4.41 -3.39
N GLY A 256 -11.26 5.65 -2.93
CA GLY A 256 -11.31 5.99 -1.50
C GLY A 256 -12.62 5.56 -0.85
N ALA A 257 -13.75 5.81 -1.51
CA ALA A 257 -15.07 5.40 -1.03
C ALA A 257 -15.21 3.87 -1.01
N PHE A 258 -14.76 3.16 -2.06
CA PHE A 258 -14.72 1.69 -2.06
C PHE A 258 -13.90 1.15 -0.90
N SER A 259 -12.75 1.73 -0.66
CA SER A 259 -11.87 1.31 0.44
C SER A 259 -12.52 1.53 1.81
N ARG A 260 -13.15 2.69 2.05
CA ARG A 260 -13.90 2.97 3.30
C ARG A 260 -15.10 2.04 3.46
N CYS A 261 -15.79 1.74 2.39
CA CYS A 261 -16.91 0.79 2.41
C CYS A 261 -16.46 -0.60 2.90
N VAL A 262 -15.28 -1.06 2.45
CA VAL A 262 -14.72 -2.37 2.85
C VAL A 262 -14.17 -2.36 4.27
N PHE A 263 -13.34 -1.36 4.62
CA PHE A 263 -12.58 -1.39 5.87
C PHE A 263 -13.32 -0.75 7.06
N GLU A 264 -14.22 0.19 6.79
CA GLU A 264 -14.92 0.96 7.81
C GLU A 264 -16.44 0.72 7.79
N GLY A 265 -16.95 -0.02 6.77
CA GLY A 265 -18.39 -0.23 6.61
C GLY A 265 -19.16 1.04 6.23
N GLU A 266 -18.48 2.05 5.67
CA GLU A 266 -19.05 3.35 5.35
C GLU A 266 -19.72 3.32 3.97
N GLU A 267 -21.05 3.51 3.93
CA GLU A 267 -21.74 3.86 2.69
C GLU A 267 -21.59 5.37 2.43
N SER A 268 -21.43 5.76 1.19
CA SER A 268 -21.25 7.17 0.82
C SER A 268 -21.88 7.51 -0.52
N THR A 269 -22.19 8.80 -0.71
CA THR A 269 -22.63 9.32 -2.01
C THR A 269 -21.58 10.29 -2.54
N LEU A 270 -21.21 10.13 -3.80
CA LEU A 270 -20.18 10.91 -4.49
C LEU A 270 -20.78 11.65 -5.67
N GLU A 271 -20.29 12.87 -5.91
CA GLU A 271 -20.51 13.61 -7.15
C GLU A 271 -19.27 13.46 -8.03
N LEU A 272 -19.41 12.70 -9.13
CA LEU A 272 -18.38 12.44 -10.11
C LEU A 272 -18.61 13.28 -11.36
N SER A 273 -17.53 13.66 -12.03
CA SER A 273 -17.53 14.42 -13.28
C SER A 273 -17.53 13.51 -14.51
N TYR A 274 -17.28 12.21 -14.32
CA TYR A 274 -17.25 11.18 -15.34
C TYR A 274 -18.05 9.96 -14.93
N HIS A 275 -18.46 9.15 -15.91
CA HIS A 275 -19.15 7.90 -15.61
C HIS A 275 -18.28 6.95 -14.78
N PRO A 276 -18.81 6.30 -13.74
CA PRO A 276 -18.03 5.43 -12.86
C PRO A 276 -17.30 4.30 -13.61
N GLU A 277 -17.93 3.71 -14.64
CA GLU A 277 -17.31 2.66 -15.45
C GLU A 277 -16.06 3.15 -16.19
N ASP A 278 -16.07 4.40 -16.69
CA ASP A 278 -14.92 4.99 -17.36
C ASP A 278 -13.77 5.22 -16.36
N ILE A 279 -14.09 5.71 -15.15
CA ILE A 279 -13.10 5.92 -14.08
C ILE A 279 -12.48 4.60 -13.58
N LEU A 280 -13.25 3.52 -13.57
CA LEU A 280 -12.78 2.19 -13.19
C LEU A 280 -12.12 1.41 -14.34
N SER A 281 -12.15 1.95 -15.54
CA SER A 281 -11.58 1.31 -16.72
C SER A 281 -10.03 1.42 -16.74
N PRO A 282 -9.33 0.53 -17.47
CA PRO A 282 -7.88 0.64 -17.66
C PRO A 282 -7.45 1.95 -18.35
N GLU A 283 -8.33 2.60 -19.11
CA GLU A 283 -8.10 3.87 -19.80
C GLU A 283 -7.84 5.01 -18.81
N ALA A 284 -8.46 4.99 -17.62
CA ALA A 284 -8.25 5.97 -16.55
C ALA A 284 -6.82 5.95 -15.99
N MET A 285 -6.04 4.89 -16.26
CA MET A 285 -4.62 4.83 -15.87
C MET A 285 -3.74 5.76 -16.72
N ASN A 286 -4.25 6.34 -17.80
CA ASN A 286 -3.58 7.38 -18.59
C ASN A 286 -4.44 8.65 -18.59
N LEU A 287 -4.31 9.46 -17.53
CA LEU A 287 -5.14 10.65 -17.31
C LEU A 287 -5.08 11.69 -18.44
N ILE A 288 -3.95 11.82 -19.14
CA ILE A 288 -3.85 12.73 -20.29
C ILE A 288 -4.77 12.27 -21.41
N LYS A 289 -4.60 11.03 -21.84
CA LYS A 289 -5.41 10.44 -22.91
C LYS A 289 -6.89 10.37 -22.50
N PHE A 290 -7.18 9.97 -21.27
CA PHE A 290 -8.53 9.92 -20.72
C PHE A 290 -9.23 11.29 -20.83
N THR A 291 -8.56 12.38 -20.45
CA THR A 291 -9.12 13.74 -20.53
C THR A 291 -9.42 14.18 -21.97
N GLU A 292 -8.68 13.66 -22.94
CA GLU A 292 -8.87 13.98 -24.37
C GLU A 292 -9.99 13.18 -25.03
N GLU A 293 -10.20 11.92 -24.59
CA GLU A 293 -11.07 10.96 -25.26
C GLU A 293 -12.42 10.74 -24.56
N VAL A 294 -12.50 10.95 -23.23
CA VAL A 294 -13.71 10.67 -22.45
C VAL A 294 -14.49 11.94 -22.17
N CYS A 295 -15.79 11.89 -22.46
CA CYS A 295 -16.69 13.02 -22.26
C CYS A 295 -17.02 13.25 -20.78
N LEU A 296 -17.17 14.52 -20.39
CA LEU A 296 -17.71 14.89 -19.07
C LEU A 296 -19.17 14.50 -18.99
N GLU A 297 -19.53 13.73 -17.97
CA GLU A 297 -20.88 13.29 -17.70
C GLU A 297 -21.08 13.20 -16.18
N ASN A 298 -21.69 14.22 -15.59
CA ASN A 298 -21.85 14.30 -14.14
C ASN A 298 -22.84 13.25 -13.63
N HIS A 299 -22.43 12.50 -12.62
CA HIS A 299 -23.24 11.48 -11.96
C HIS A 299 -23.18 11.61 -10.44
N SER A 300 -24.32 11.47 -9.78
CA SER A 300 -24.40 11.19 -8.35
C SER A 300 -24.38 9.67 -8.18
N VAL A 301 -23.44 9.16 -7.37
CA VAL A 301 -23.16 7.73 -7.26
C VAL A 301 -23.19 7.31 -5.80
N LYS A 302 -24.04 6.34 -5.45
CA LYS A 302 -24.04 5.74 -4.11
C LYS A 302 -23.13 4.52 -4.06
N ILE A 303 -22.24 4.48 -3.06
CA ILE A 303 -21.36 3.36 -2.77
C ILE A 303 -21.90 2.55 -1.60
N PHE A 304 -21.95 1.23 -1.74
CA PHE A 304 -22.46 0.30 -0.72
C PHE A 304 -21.75 -1.05 -0.78
N LEU A 305 -21.85 -1.85 0.28
CA LEU A 305 -21.24 -3.17 0.38
C LEU A 305 -22.23 -4.25 -0.05
N THR A 306 -21.76 -5.19 -0.88
CA THR A 306 -22.48 -6.41 -1.26
C THR A 306 -21.74 -7.64 -0.73
N GLU A 307 -22.32 -8.82 -0.88
CA GLU A 307 -21.64 -10.09 -0.58
C GLU A 307 -20.39 -10.36 -1.44
N TYR A 308 -20.28 -9.67 -2.60
CA TYR A 308 -19.15 -9.78 -3.54
C TYR A 308 -18.12 -8.64 -3.37
N GLY A 309 -18.33 -7.74 -2.42
CA GLY A 309 -17.48 -6.58 -2.18
C GLY A 309 -18.18 -5.25 -2.41
N PRO A 310 -17.44 -4.13 -2.44
CA PRO A 310 -18.02 -2.80 -2.65
C PRO A 310 -18.57 -2.68 -4.06
N ASN A 311 -19.72 -2.03 -4.18
CA ASN A 311 -20.41 -1.80 -5.44
C ASN A 311 -20.98 -0.37 -5.45
N TYR A 312 -21.52 0.06 -6.58
CA TYR A 312 -22.14 1.36 -6.73
C TYR A 312 -23.45 1.30 -7.51
N GLU A 313 -24.29 2.31 -7.30
CA GLU A 313 -25.47 2.60 -8.14
C GLU A 313 -25.45 4.09 -8.53
N ILE A 314 -25.93 4.40 -9.74
CA ILE A 314 -26.13 5.77 -10.22
C ILE A 314 -27.51 6.21 -9.77
N LEU A 315 -27.58 7.39 -9.11
CA LEU A 315 -28.83 7.95 -8.54
C LEU A 315 -29.61 8.78 -9.55
#